data_4f60972c010cd35596da0a78bcc57649
#
_entry.id   4f60972c010cd35596da0a78bcc57649
#
_cell.length_a   1.000
_cell.length_b   1.000
_cell.length_c   1.000
_cell.angle_alpha   90.00
_cell.angle_beta   90.00
_cell.angle_gamma   90.00
#
_symmetry.space_group_name_H-M   'P 1'
#
loop_
_entity.id
_entity.type
_entity.pdbx_description
1 polymer ?
#
loop_
_entity_poly.entity_id
_entity_poly.type
_entity_poly.pdbx_seq_one_letter_code
_entity_poly.pdbx_strand_id
1 'polypeptide(L)'
;MDGYRKEYLYSYYPTFSIEFGRAIPGVWNSSGNYGRIEADIHQSLQLGAARRFNYHISGGLYTAKKSTYFADFHYFTRQNFPDSWGEEDFGGVFHQLGRVWFNASDKYVQAHIMYESPFILFQLFKPEATKHIISERFYLSQLWMPIKPSYTELGYGFGNHIFNIAAFIGFDKLNYDSIGLKFAFELFQ
;
A
#
# COMPACT_ATOMS: atom_id res chain seq x y z
N MET A 1 -6.92 -32.11 -19.73
CA MET A 1 -8.19 -31.48 -19.31
C MET A 1 -7.82 -30.28 -18.48
N ASP A 2 -7.73 -29.10 -19.10
CA ASP A 2 -7.40 -27.89 -18.41
C ASP A 2 -8.65 -27.40 -17.69
N GLY A 3 -8.61 -27.47 -16.35
CA GLY A 3 -9.69 -27.02 -15.52
C GLY A 3 -9.89 -25.52 -15.67
N TYR A 4 -11.06 -25.10 -16.08
CA TYR A 4 -11.45 -23.68 -16.07
C TYR A 4 -11.38 -23.15 -14.65
N ARG A 5 -10.34 -22.36 -14.35
CA ARG A 5 -10.24 -21.61 -13.11
C ARG A 5 -11.09 -20.35 -13.29
N LYS A 6 -12.16 -20.23 -12.51
CA LYS A 6 -12.93 -19.00 -12.45
C LYS A 6 -12.05 -17.94 -11.76
N GLU A 7 -11.55 -16.98 -12.52
CA GLU A 7 -10.95 -15.78 -11.96
C GLU A 7 -12.05 -14.73 -11.82
N TYR A 8 -12.25 -14.26 -10.59
CA TYR A 8 -13.14 -13.14 -10.33
C TYR A 8 -12.36 -11.86 -10.57
N LEU A 9 -12.67 -11.14 -11.64
CA LEU A 9 -12.02 -9.90 -12.03
C LEU A 9 -12.23 -8.76 -11.00
N TYR A 10 -13.31 -8.79 -10.23
CA TYR A 10 -13.54 -7.89 -9.11
C TYR A 10 -14.47 -8.51 -8.07
N SER A 11 -14.25 -8.12 -6.81
CA SER A 11 -15.17 -8.42 -5.72
C SER A 11 -15.99 -7.17 -5.39
N TYR A 12 -17.31 -7.31 -5.31
CA TYR A 12 -18.20 -6.27 -4.78
C TYR A 12 -18.10 -6.13 -3.26
N TYR A 13 -17.46 -7.08 -2.60
CA TYR A 13 -17.31 -7.13 -1.15
C TYR A 13 -15.86 -6.91 -0.77
N PRO A 14 -15.59 -6.28 0.39
CA PRO A 14 -14.24 -6.20 0.92
C PRO A 14 -13.68 -7.59 1.20
N THR A 15 -12.40 -7.73 0.97
CA THR A 15 -11.64 -8.92 1.36
C THR A 15 -11.07 -8.70 2.75
N PHE A 16 -11.29 -9.67 3.64
CA PHE A 16 -10.72 -9.69 4.98
C PHE A 16 -9.69 -10.79 5.07
N SER A 17 -8.54 -10.51 5.65
CA SER A 17 -7.60 -11.53 6.04
C SER A 17 -7.15 -11.37 7.49
N ILE A 18 -6.86 -12.49 8.13
CA ILE A 18 -6.29 -12.54 9.48
C ILE A 18 -5.15 -13.53 9.44
N GLU A 19 -3.97 -13.07 9.85
CA GLU A 19 -2.78 -13.90 9.96
C GLU A 19 -2.39 -14.05 11.43
N PHE A 20 -2.10 -15.28 11.84
CA PHE A 20 -1.54 -15.58 13.13
C PHE A 20 -0.20 -16.27 12.96
N GLY A 21 0.85 -15.69 13.54
CA GLY A 21 2.19 -16.23 13.54
C GLY A 21 2.71 -16.48 14.96
N ARG A 22 3.41 -17.60 15.18
CA ARG A 22 4.08 -17.90 16.44
C ARG A 22 5.47 -18.44 16.19
N ALA A 23 6.49 -17.73 16.65
CA ALA A 23 7.85 -18.22 16.70
C ALA A 23 8.10 -18.91 18.05
N ILE A 24 8.54 -20.18 18.01
CA ILE A 24 8.79 -21.00 19.18
C ILE A 24 10.28 -21.31 19.22
N PRO A 25 11.00 -20.93 20.30
CA PRO A 25 12.42 -21.21 20.43
C PRO A 25 12.70 -22.70 20.43
N GLY A 26 13.78 -23.12 19.78
CA GLY A 26 14.22 -24.51 19.72
C GLY A 26 13.55 -25.38 18.64
N VAL A 27 12.46 -24.93 18.01
CA VAL A 27 11.86 -25.64 16.88
C VAL A 27 12.65 -25.28 15.61
N TRP A 28 13.21 -26.31 14.93
CA TRP A 28 14.07 -26.15 13.75
C TRP A 28 15.20 -25.13 13.92
N ASN A 29 15.86 -25.14 15.08
CA ASN A 29 16.89 -24.16 15.44
C ASN A 29 16.42 -22.70 15.48
N SER A 30 15.12 -22.43 15.58
CA SER A 30 14.61 -21.09 15.75
C SER A 30 15.03 -20.54 17.12
N SER A 31 15.53 -19.30 17.11
CA SER A 31 15.79 -18.52 18.32
C SER A 31 14.74 -17.43 18.56
N GLY A 32 13.80 -17.26 17.64
CA GLY A 32 12.68 -16.33 17.76
C GLY A 32 11.69 -16.77 18.83
N ASN A 33 11.19 -15.82 19.61
CA ASN A 33 10.15 -16.03 20.62
C ASN A 33 9.18 -14.86 20.63
N TYR A 34 8.14 -14.95 19.82
CA TYR A 34 7.08 -13.92 19.74
C TYR A 34 5.79 -14.54 19.20
N GLY A 35 4.67 -13.87 19.41
CA GLY A 35 3.42 -14.07 18.71
C GLY A 35 3.09 -12.85 17.86
N ARG A 36 2.49 -13.03 16.68
CA ARG A 36 2.04 -11.96 15.80
C ARG A 36 0.61 -12.25 15.39
N ILE A 37 -0.23 -11.23 15.46
CA ILE A 37 -1.58 -11.23 14.89
C ILE A 37 -1.66 -10.04 13.99
N GLU A 38 -1.99 -10.25 12.73
CA GLU A 38 -2.22 -9.19 11.75
C GLU A 38 -3.60 -9.39 11.13
N ALA A 39 -4.28 -8.29 10.89
CA ALA A 39 -5.57 -8.27 10.21
C ALA A 39 -5.55 -7.18 9.15
N ASP A 40 -6.17 -7.46 8.02
CA ASP A 40 -6.35 -6.50 6.96
C ASP A 40 -7.76 -6.53 6.36
N ILE A 41 -8.13 -5.41 5.77
CA ILE A 41 -9.30 -5.24 4.93
C ILE A 41 -8.92 -4.42 3.71
N HIS A 42 -9.24 -4.92 2.54
CA HIS A 42 -9.04 -4.17 1.31
C HIS A 42 -10.21 -4.36 0.33
N GLN A 43 -10.42 -3.35 -0.51
CA GLN A 43 -11.41 -3.41 -1.58
C GLN A 43 -11.04 -2.45 -2.70
N SER A 44 -11.39 -2.83 -3.92
CA SER A 44 -11.37 -1.99 -5.10
C SER A 44 -12.81 -1.75 -5.56
N LEU A 45 -13.25 -0.50 -5.52
CA LEU A 45 -14.59 -0.08 -5.91
C LEU A 45 -14.53 0.62 -7.27
N GLN A 46 -15.21 0.04 -8.25
CA GLN A 46 -15.40 0.68 -9.55
C GLN A 46 -16.57 1.68 -9.43
N LEU A 47 -16.27 2.98 -9.43
CA LEU A 47 -17.27 4.04 -9.27
C LEU A 47 -17.88 4.51 -10.60
N GLY A 48 -17.53 3.87 -11.71
CA GLY A 48 -17.99 4.18 -13.06
C GLY A 48 -17.04 3.60 -14.09
N ALA A 49 -17.23 3.94 -15.37
CA ALA A 49 -16.45 3.35 -16.47
C ALA A 49 -14.92 3.61 -16.36
N ALA A 50 -14.53 4.71 -15.72
CA ALA A 50 -13.12 5.11 -15.65
C ALA A 50 -12.73 5.69 -14.28
N ARG A 51 -13.50 5.40 -13.24
CA ARG A 51 -13.20 5.87 -11.87
C ARG A 51 -13.09 4.68 -10.94
N ARG A 52 -12.01 4.65 -10.18
CA ARG A 52 -11.71 3.58 -9.23
C ARG A 52 -11.34 4.16 -7.87
N PHE A 53 -11.84 3.54 -6.83
CA PHE A 53 -11.50 3.86 -5.46
C PHE A 53 -11.01 2.61 -4.76
N ASN A 54 -9.76 2.61 -4.34
CA ASN A 54 -9.14 1.51 -3.63
C ASN A 54 -8.85 1.94 -2.20
N TYR A 55 -9.09 1.04 -1.27
CA TYR A 55 -8.64 1.21 0.10
C TYR A 55 -8.06 -0.08 0.66
N HIS A 56 -7.08 0.07 1.53
CA HIS A 56 -6.44 -1.00 2.27
C HIS A 56 -6.17 -0.49 3.69
N ILE A 57 -6.72 -1.17 4.68
CA ILE A 57 -6.52 -0.85 6.09
C ILE A 57 -5.99 -2.11 6.75
N SER A 58 -4.87 -2.03 7.42
CA SER A 58 -4.31 -3.17 8.13
C SER A 58 -3.75 -2.77 9.49
N GLY A 59 -3.66 -3.73 10.38
CA GLY A 59 -3.10 -3.53 11.70
C GLY A 59 -2.49 -4.81 12.24
N GLY A 60 -1.45 -4.65 13.03
CA GLY A 60 -0.74 -5.76 13.63
C GLY A 60 -0.47 -5.56 15.11
N LEU A 61 -0.41 -6.68 15.83
CA LEU A 61 -0.11 -6.75 17.23
C LEU A 61 0.91 -7.86 17.48
N TYR A 62 2.03 -7.51 18.10
CA TYR A 62 3.00 -8.48 18.59
C TYR A 62 2.72 -8.83 20.05
N THR A 63 2.56 -10.11 20.33
CA THR A 63 2.34 -10.64 21.66
C THR A 63 3.55 -11.44 22.13
N ALA A 64 3.80 -11.47 23.43
CA ALA A 64 4.88 -12.28 24.05
C ALA A 64 6.27 -12.07 23.40
N LYS A 65 6.58 -10.83 23.04
CA LYS A 65 7.83 -10.43 22.36
C LYS A 65 9.03 -10.56 23.30
N LYS A 66 9.74 -11.69 23.27
CA LYS A 66 11.00 -11.90 24.02
C LYS A 66 12.24 -11.78 23.15
N SER A 67 12.19 -12.32 21.93
CA SER A 67 13.24 -12.16 20.94
C SER A 67 12.62 -12.11 19.53
N THR A 68 12.95 -11.07 18.77
CA THR A 68 12.54 -10.88 17.38
C THR A 68 13.76 -10.50 16.58
N TYR A 69 13.79 -10.92 15.31
CA TYR A 69 14.84 -10.59 14.35
C TYR A 69 14.30 -9.61 13.34
N PHE A 70 15.19 -8.94 12.61
CA PHE A 70 14.80 -7.99 11.57
C PHE A 70 13.93 -8.64 10.46
N ALA A 71 14.10 -9.93 10.22
CA ALA A 71 13.28 -10.69 9.26
C ALA A 71 11.81 -10.86 9.72
N ASP A 72 11.57 -10.72 11.04
CA ASP A 72 10.24 -10.88 11.64
C ASP A 72 9.45 -9.57 11.69
N PHE A 73 10.09 -8.45 11.32
CA PHE A 73 9.44 -7.14 11.35
C PHE A 73 8.53 -6.93 10.15
N HIS A 74 7.45 -6.18 10.38
CA HIS A 74 6.60 -5.71 9.29
C HIS A 74 7.25 -4.52 8.58
N TYR A 75 7.35 -4.59 7.25
CA TYR A 75 7.96 -3.54 6.43
C TYR A 75 6.88 -2.75 5.71
N PHE A 76 6.64 -1.53 6.12
CA PHE A 76 5.61 -0.64 5.58
C PHE A 76 5.88 -0.14 4.14
N THR A 77 7.10 -0.29 3.65
CA THR A 77 7.49 0.13 2.30
C THR A 77 7.45 -1.01 1.28
N ARG A 78 6.98 -2.18 1.69
CA ARG A 78 6.83 -3.36 0.83
C ARG A 78 5.38 -3.81 0.82
N GLN A 79 4.92 -4.18 -0.34
CA GLN A 79 3.62 -4.82 -0.49
C GLN A 79 3.72 -6.26 0.03
N ASN A 80 2.97 -6.57 1.06
CA ASN A 80 3.00 -7.88 1.71
C ASN A 80 1.83 -8.78 1.29
N PHE A 81 0.90 -8.25 0.49
CA PHE A 81 -0.32 -8.94 0.08
C PHE A 81 -0.36 -9.15 -1.43
N PRO A 82 -0.92 -10.29 -1.89
CA PRO A 82 -1.10 -10.51 -3.31
C PRO A 82 -2.08 -9.47 -3.88
N ASP A 83 -1.62 -8.81 -4.82
CA ASP A 83 -2.08 -7.87 -5.83
C ASP A 83 -3.58 -7.68 -6.03
N SER A 84 -4.18 -6.84 -5.22
CA SER A 84 -5.37 -6.11 -5.64
C SER A 84 -5.05 -4.73 -6.27
N TRP A 85 -3.79 -4.32 -6.14
CA TRP A 85 -3.25 -3.09 -6.70
C TRP A 85 -2.25 -3.51 -7.77
N GLY A 86 -2.42 -3.11 -9.02
CA GLY A 86 -1.45 -3.39 -10.06
C GLY A 86 -0.07 -2.85 -9.67
N GLU A 87 0.99 -3.49 -10.11
CA GLU A 87 2.38 -3.03 -9.89
C GLU A 87 2.59 -1.59 -10.34
N GLU A 88 1.77 -1.13 -11.29
CA GLU A 88 1.76 0.20 -11.86
C GLU A 88 1.16 1.28 -10.95
N ASP A 89 0.38 0.91 -9.95
CA ASP A 89 -0.50 1.83 -9.25
C ASP A 89 0.17 2.61 -8.12
N PHE A 90 1.41 2.33 -7.75
CA PHE A 90 2.09 2.93 -6.59
C PHE A 90 1.26 2.97 -5.30
N GLY A 91 0.16 2.22 -5.24
CA GLY A 91 -0.72 2.20 -4.09
C GLY A 91 -0.32 1.17 -3.03
N GLY A 92 -0.90 1.27 -1.83
CA GLY A 92 -0.78 0.23 -0.80
C GLY A 92 0.54 0.18 -0.03
N VAL A 93 1.49 1.08 -0.30
CA VAL A 93 2.78 1.17 0.39
C VAL A 93 3.17 2.62 0.67
N PHE A 94 4.09 2.82 1.60
CA PHE A 94 4.70 4.13 1.84
C PHE A 94 5.92 4.30 0.93
N HIS A 95 6.04 5.48 0.32
CA HIS A 95 7.12 5.81 -0.62
C HIS A 95 8.20 6.69 -0.01
N GLN A 96 7.83 7.56 0.94
CA GLN A 96 8.72 8.53 1.58
C GLN A 96 9.09 8.11 2.99
N LEU A 97 8.43 7.10 3.55
CA LEU A 97 8.81 6.55 4.84
C LEU A 97 10.22 5.95 4.75
N GLY A 98 11.13 6.44 5.57
CA GLY A 98 12.54 6.04 5.56
C GLY A 98 12.73 4.53 5.72
N ARG A 99 13.78 3.97 5.11
CA ARG A 99 14.04 2.51 5.07
C ARG A 99 14.18 1.85 6.45
N VAL A 100 14.46 2.63 7.48
CA VAL A 100 14.61 2.16 8.87
C VAL A 100 13.27 2.03 9.61
N TRP A 101 12.15 2.52 9.04
CA TRP A 101 10.84 2.40 9.65
C TRP A 101 10.24 1.03 9.37
N PHE A 102 10.35 0.18 10.35
CA PHE A 102 9.73 -1.13 10.44
C PHE A 102 8.97 -1.19 11.77
N ASN A 103 8.07 -2.13 11.91
CA ASN A 103 7.34 -2.30 13.16
C ASN A 103 8.27 -2.81 14.28
N ALA A 104 9.02 -1.89 14.88
CA ALA A 104 9.76 -2.14 16.12
C ALA A 104 8.85 -2.05 17.36
N SER A 105 7.60 -1.64 17.18
CA SER A 105 6.58 -1.50 18.22
C SER A 105 5.78 -2.78 18.41
N ASP A 106 5.06 -2.85 19.51
CA ASP A 106 4.17 -3.97 19.79
C ASP A 106 2.89 -3.93 18.95
N LYS A 107 2.58 -2.80 18.34
CA LYS A 107 1.37 -2.61 17.54
C LYS A 107 1.52 -1.52 16.48
N TYR A 108 0.75 -1.66 15.42
CA TYR A 108 0.60 -0.63 14.38
C TYR A 108 -0.79 -0.68 13.75
N VAL A 109 -1.17 0.41 13.12
CA VAL A 109 -2.31 0.50 12.19
C VAL A 109 -1.84 1.32 10.99
N GLN A 110 -2.15 0.86 9.80
CA GLN A 110 -1.91 1.60 8.55
C GLN A 110 -3.16 1.63 7.70
N ALA A 111 -3.31 2.70 6.93
CA ALA A 111 -4.38 2.85 5.97
C ALA A 111 -3.84 3.46 4.69
N HIS A 112 -4.24 2.92 3.56
CA HIS A 112 -3.91 3.42 2.23
C HIS A 112 -5.20 3.62 1.45
N ILE A 113 -5.31 4.77 0.79
CA ILE A 113 -6.43 5.11 -0.07
C ILE A 113 -5.88 5.59 -1.41
N MET A 114 -6.47 5.13 -2.49
CA MET A 114 -6.21 5.62 -3.84
C MET A 114 -7.52 5.94 -4.53
N TYR A 115 -7.60 7.11 -5.13
CA TYR A 115 -8.69 7.49 -6.02
C TYR A 115 -8.15 7.75 -7.41
N GLU A 116 -8.68 7.05 -8.40
CA GLU A 116 -8.33 7.17 -9.81
C GLU A 116 -9.51 7.73 -10.60
N SER A 117 -9.21 8.69 -11.46
CA SER A 117 -10.19 9.27 -12.40
C SER A 117 -9.46 9.81 -13.62
N PRO A 118 -10.04 9.76 -14.83
CA PRO A 118 -9.38 10.25 -16.04
C PRO A 118 -9.17 11.76 -16.07
N PHE A 119 -9.96 12.51 -15.28
CA PHE A 119 -9.90 13.97 -15.29
C PHE A 119 -10.16 14.53 -13.90
N ILE A 120 -9.12 14.92 -13.19
CA ILE A 120 -9.22 15.56 -11.87
C ILE A 120 -8.65 17.00 -11.98
N LEU A 121 -7.34 17.13 -12.15
CA LEU A 121 -6.68 18.43 -12.32
C LEU A 121 -6.53 18.81 -13.79
N PHE A 122 -6.36 17.84 -14.67
CA PHE A 122 -6.21 18.09 -16.10
C PHE A 122 -7.47 18.63 -16.77
N GLN A 123 -8.64 18.56 -16.13
CA GLN A 123 -9.82 19.32 -16.56
C GLN A 123 -9.59 20.84 -16.64
N LEU A 124 -8.64 21.34 -15.84
CA LEU A 124 -8.29 22.77 -15.78
C LEU A 124 -7.37 23.18 -16.94
N PHE A 125 -6.75 22.23 -17.63
CA PHE A 125 -5.85 22.46 -18.74
C PHE A 125 -6.54 22.21 -20.08
N LYS A 126 -5.97 22.80 -21.15
CA LYS A 126 -6.54 22.64 -22.49
C LYS A 126 -6.55 21.16 -22.92
N PRO A 127 -7.64 20.68 -23.56
CA PRO A 127 -7.80 19.27 -23.93
C PRO A 127 -6.69 18.70 -24.83
N GLU A 128 -5.92 19.54 -25.50
CA GLU A 128 -4.83 19.07 -26.38
C GLU A 128 -3.62 18.52 -25.60
N ALA A 129 -3.34 19.04 -24.41
CA ALA A 129 -2.24 18.55 -23.57
C ALA A 129 -2.55 17.20 -22.88
N THR A 130 -3.83 16.83 -22.84
CA THR A 130 -4.31 15.67 -22.07
C THR A 130 -4.55 14.42 -22.91
N LYS A 131 -4.35 14.48 -24.23
CA LYS A 131 -4.65 13.36 -25.16
C LYS A 131 -3.92 12.05 -24.85
N HIS A 132 -2.80 12.13 -24.14
CA HIS A 132 -1.96 10.97 -23.80
C HIS A 132 -2.04 10.55 -22.34
N ILE A 133 -2.80 11.28 -21.52
CA ILE A 133 -3.00 10.96 -20.10
C ILE A 133 -4.36 10.31 -19.96
N ILE A 134 -4.38 9.06 -19.53
CA ILE A 134 -5.60 8.27 -19.42
C ILE A 134 -6.16 8.35 -18.00
N SER A 135 -5.31 8.44 -16.99
CA SER A 135 -5.74 8.48 -15.60
C SER A 135 -4.89 9.41 -14.74
N GLU A 136 -5.55 10.01 -13.78
CA GLU A 136 -4.95 10.73 -12.66
C GLU A 136 -5.28 10.00 -11.37
N ARG A 137 -4.34 9.98 -10.43
CA ARG A 137 -4.46 9.24 -9.19
C ARG A 137 -4.08 10.10 -8.01
N PHE A 138 -4.92 10.10 -6.97
CA PHE A 138 -4.61 10.63 -5.66
C PHE A 138 -4.34 9.50 -4.68
N TYR A 139 -3.30 9.67 -3.88
CA TYR A 139 -2.90 8.73 -2.86
C TYR A 139 -2.92 9.41 -1.49
N LEU A 140 -3.45 8.70 -0.51
CA LEU A 140 -3.39 9.08 0.89
C LEU A 140 -2.99 7.84 1.68
N SER A 141 -1.89 7.93 2.39
CA SER A 141 -1.42 6.87 3.27
C SER A 141 -1.21 7.40 4.68
N GLN A 142 -1.63 6.63 5.67
CA GLN A 142 -1.53 6.99 7.08
C GLN A 142 -0.97 5.83 7.88
N LEU A 143 -0.02 6.12 8.78
CA LEU A 143 0.58 5.16 9.71
C LEU A 143 0.46 5.66 11.14
N TRP A 144 0.03 4.76 12.02
CA TRP A 144 0.05 4.96 13.47
C TRP A 144 0.82 3.83 14.14
N MET A 145 1.82 4.16 14.89
CA MET A 145 2.52 3.25 15.80
C MET A 145 3.09 4.01 16.99
N PRO A 146 3.37 3.37 18.15
CA PRO A 146 3.84 4.06 19.35
C PRO A 146 5.12 4.90 19.15
N ILE A 147 6.06 4.43 18.34
CA ILE A 147 7.32 5.14 18.05
C ILE A 147 7.09 6.30 17.09
N LYS A 148 6.18 6.17 16.13
CA LYS A 148 5.82 7.20 15.15
C LYS A 148 4.30 7.39 15.17
N PRO A 149 3.77 8.22 16.09
CA PRO A 149 2.34 8.23 16.39
C PRO A 149 1.46 8.78 15.27
N SER A 150 2.00 9.48 14.31
CA SER A 150 1.24 9.94 13.15
C SER A 150 2.18 10.25 12.00
N TYR A 151 2.16 9.43 10.97
CA TYR A 151 2.84 9.71 9.70
C TYR A 151 1.81 9.67 8.58
N THR A 152 1.79 10.72 7.79
CA THR A 152 0.86 10.88 6.66
C THR A 152 1.66 11.07 5.39
N GLU A 153 1.26 10.39 4.32
CA GLU A 153 1.83 10.57 3.00
C GLU A 153 0.73 10.90 2.01
N LEU A 154 0.90 11.99 1.28
CA LEU A 154 0.03 12.41 0.20
C LEU A 154 0.75 12.22 -1.11
N GLY A 155 0.05 11.71 -2.11
CA GLY A 155 0.59 11.52 -3.44
C GLY A 155 -0.38 11.98 -4.52
N TYR A 156 0.19 12.44 -5.61
CA TYR A 156 -0.52 12.70 -6.85
C TYR A 156 0.27 12.13 -8.01
N GLY A 157 -0.41 11.37 -8.85
CA GLY A 157 0.19 10.75 -10.02
C GLY A 157 -0.71 10.84 -11.24
N PHE A 158 -0.10 10.68 -12.39
CA PHE A 158 -0.78 10.56 -13.67
C PHE A 158 -0.01 9.63 -14.60
N GLY A 159 -0.71 9.08 -15.55
CA GLY A 159 -0.09 8.17 -16.49
C GLY A 159 -1.07 7.51 -17.44
N ASN A 160 -0.55 6.52 -18.13
CA ASN A 160 -1.28 5.60 -19.00
C ASN A 160 -0.71 4.18 -18.83
N HIS A 161 -1.08 3.25 -19.71
CA HIS A 161 -0.59 1.86 -19.69
C HIS A 161 0.91 1.72 -20.02
N ILE A 162 1.59 2.78 -20.50
CA ILE A 162 3.02 2.73 -20.85
C ILE A 162 3.87 3.36 -19.75
N PHE A 163 3.39 4.44 -19.14
CA PHE A 163 4.14 5.13 -18.11
C PHE A 163 3.25 5.61 -16.97
N ASN A 164 3.80 5.66 -15.78
CA ASN A 164 3.22 6.26 -14.60
C ASN A 164 4.24 7.15 -13.91
N ILE A 165 3.81 8.35 -13.53
CA ILE A 165 4.62 9.33 -12.80
C ILE A 165 3.82 9.76 -11.59
N ALA A 166 4.44 9.74 -10.42
CA ALA A 166 3.81 10.21 -9.19
C ALA A 166 4.78 10.99 -8.30
N ALA A 167 4.27 12.02 -7.64
CA ALA A 167 4.95 12.76 -6.59
C ALA A 167 4.31 12.43 -5.24
N PHE A 168 5.14 12.25 -4.22
CA PHE A 168 4.70 11.94 -2.86
C PHE A 168 5.35 12.91 -1.88
N ILE A 169 4.57 13.35 -0.89
CA ILE A 169 5.01 14.24 0.19
C ILE A 169 4.68 13.55 1.52
N GLY A 170 5.69 13.37 2.35
CA GLY A 170 5.58 12.81 3.69
C GLY A 170 5.48 13.90 4.76
N PHE A 171 4.65 13.64 5.77
CA PHE A 171 4.45 14.49 6.93
C PHE A 171 4.57 13.68 8.22
N ASP A 172 5.38 14.16 9.15
CA ASP A 172 5.43 13.63 10.51
C ASP A 172 4.70 14.59 11.46
N LYS A 173 3.57 14.15 12.04
CA LYS A 173 2.72 14.99 12.90
C LYS A 173 2.36 16.34 12.27
N LEU A 174 2.00 16.38 11.00
CA LEU A 174 1.71 17.58 10.19
C LEU A 174 2.93 18.44 9.84
N ASN A 175 4.13 18.12 10.27
CA ASN A 175 5.34 18.77 9.81
C ASN A 175 5.82 18.12 8.52
N TYR A 176 6.26 18.92 7.57
CA TYR A 176 6.89 18.41 6.36
C TYR A 176 8.11 17.55 6.71
N ASP A 177 8.18 16.35 6.15
CA ASP A 177 9.28 15.40 6.36
C ASP A 177 10.10 15.24 5.08
N SER A 178 9.46 14.89 3.97
CA SER A 178 10.15 14.52 2.74
C SER A 178 9.27 14.68 1.51
N ILE A 179 9.91 14.76 0.34
CA ILE A 179 9.26 14.71 -0.97
C ILE A 179 10.03 13.80 -1.90
N GLY A 180 9.34 13.10 -2.77
CA GLY A 180 9.96 12.24 -3.77
C GLY A 180 9.10 12.02 -4.98
N LEU A 181 9.76 11.60 -6.06
CA LEU A 181 9.14 11.26 -7.33
C LEU A 181 9.30 9.77 -7.60
N LYS A 182 8.29 9.16 -8.19
CA LYS A 182 8.29 7.80 -8.68
C LYS A 182 7.97 7.78 -10.17
N PHE A 183 8.68 6.89 -10.87
CA PHE A 183 8.48 6.63 -12.29
C PHE A 183 8.35 5.13 -12.48
N ALA A 184 7.38 4.72 -13.26
CA ALA A 184 7.28 3.36 -13.78
C ALA A 184 7.10 3.43 -15.29
N PHE A 185 7.81 2.57 -16.00
CA PHE A 185 7.67 2.39 -17.44
C PHE A 185 7.49 0.91 -17.71
N GLU A 186 6.45 0.57 -18.44
CA GLU A 186 6.22 -0.78 -18.92
C GLU A 186 6.81 -0.88 -20.34
N LEU A 187 7.95 -1.56 -20.45
CA LEU A 187 8.61 -1.85 -21.72
C LEU A 187 8.18 -3.23 -22.18
N PHE A 188 7.08 -3.29 -22.95
CA PHE A 188 6.63 -4.44 -23.75
C PHE A 188 6.71 -5.82 -23.08
N GLN A 189 5.55 -6.39 -22.83
CA GLN A 189 5.33 -7.84 -22.83
C GLN A 189 5.12 -8.37 -24.23
#